data_588a640bda05dacabf38b761fb3bb472
#
_entry.id   588a640bda05dacabf38b761fb3bb472
#
_cell.length_a   1.000
_cell.length_b   1.000
_cell.length_c   1.000
_cell.angle_alpha   90.00
_cell.angle_beta   90.00
_cell.angle_gamma   90.00
#
_symmetry.space_group_name_H-M   'P 1'
#
loop_
_entity.id
_entity.type
_entity.pdbx_description
1 polymer ?
#
loop_
_entity_poly.entity_id
_entity_poly.type
_entity_poly.pdbx_seq_one_letter_code
_entity_poly.pdbx_strand_id
1 'polypeptide(L)'
;MDDGERHSIAAQPSLIDGPETIALRESENAVAQFDRVLDLIDEVARDARTFRLRTSMILDLHRIALDGLSAYAGNFRPGDVEIGKSKHVPPQAHLVPGLIEEMSEFVMDNFESAKALHLCAYVM
;
A
#
# COMPACT_ATOMS: atom_id res chain seq x y z
N MET A 1 4.72 17.45 -19.53
CA MET A 1 5.44 16.92 -18.37
C MET A 1 5.03 15.46 -18.20
N ASP A 2 5.97 14.59 -18.21
CA ASP A 2 5.70 13.16 -18.18
C ASP A 2 5.62 12.68 -16.72
N ASP A 3 4.41 12.42 -16.24
CA ASP A 3 4.19 11.90 -14.90
C ASP A 3 4.78 10.50 -14.69
N GLY A 4 4.99 9.75 -15.77
CA GLY A 4 5.61 8.42 -15.73
C GLY A 4 7.02 8.40 -15.14
N GLU A 5 7.72 9.52 -15.19
CA GLU A 5 9.10 9.61 -14.73
C GLU A 5 9.26 9.70 -13.20
N ARG A 6 8.15 9.85 -12.47
CA ARG A 6 8.15 9.90 -11.00
C ARG A 6 7.70 8.60 -10.34
N HIS A 7 7.32 7.62 -11.14
CA HIS A 7 6.91 6.33 -10.61
C HIS A 7 8.10 5.46 -10.20
N SER A 8 7.87 4.60 -9.24
CA SER A 8 8.86 3.60 -8.83
C SER A 8 9.21 2.70 -10.01
N ILE A 9 10.49 2.54 -10.27
CA ILE A 9 10.99 1.62 -11.28
C ILE A 9 11.20 0.28 -10.60
N ALA A 10 10.25 -0.62 -10.80
CA ALA A 10 10.37 -1.99 -10.30
C ALA A 10 11.11 -2.87 -11.30
N ALA A 11 11.77 -3.91 -10.80
CA ALA A 11 12.44 -4.91 -11.65
C ALA A 11 11.48 -5.73 -12.51
N GLN A 12 10.17 -5.66 -12.23
CA GLN A 12 9.13 -6.46 -12.90
C GLN A 12 8.18 -5.57 -13.68
N PRO A 13 7.92 -5.88 -14.95
CA PRO A 13 6.92 -5.15 -15.73
C PRO A 13 5.50 -5.47 -15.26
N SER A 14 4.53 -4.63 -15.65
CA SER A 14 3.12 -4.90 -15.44
C SER A 14 2.69 -6.18 -16.17
N LEU A 15 1.71 -6.90 -15.60
CA LEU A 15 1.12 -8.09 -16.20
C LEU A 15 0.28 -7.79 -17.44
N ILE A 16 -0.13 -6.55 -17.63
CA ILE A 16 -0.93 -6.10 -18.77
C ILE A 16 -0.21 -4.94 -19.47
N ASP A 17 -0.46 -4.80 -20.77
CA ASP A 17 0.15 -3.79 -21.60
C ASP A 17 -0.82 -2.66 -21.92
N GLY A 18 -0.25 -1.50 -22.23
CA GLY A 18 -0.99 -0.32 -22.66
C GLY A 18 -1.35 0.62 -21.52
N PRO A 19 -0.97 1.91 -21.61
CA PRO A 19 -1.21 2.87 -20.54
C PRO A 19 -2.69 3.05 -20.22
N GLU A 20 -3.58 3.01 -21.20
CA GLU A 20 -5.02 3.14 -20.99
C GLU A 20 -5.61 1.92 -20.27
N THR A 21 -5.18 0.72 -20.63
CA THR A 21 -5.60 -0.53 -20.01
C THR A 21 -5.14 -0.60 -18.56
N ILE A 22 -3.90 -0.20 -18.31
CA ILE A 22 -3.33 -0.12 -16.95
C ILE A 22 -4.13 0.88 -16.11
N ALA A 23 -4.36 2.09 -16.63
CA ALA A 23 -5.10 3.13 -15.90
C ALA A 23 -6.53 2.71 -15.57
N LEU A 24 -7.21 2.03 -16.49
CA LEU A 24 -8.55 1.49 -16.24
C LEU A 24 -8.51 0.45 -15.12
N ARG A 25 -7.57 -0.48 -15.18
CA ARG A 25 -7.42 -1.51 -14.14
C ARG A 25 -7.08 -0.90 -12.79
N GLU A 26 -6.18 0.07 -12.74
CA GLU A 26 -5.86 0.80 -11.51
C GLU A 26 -7.09 1.46 -10.90
N SER A 27 -7.95 2.06 -11.72
CA SER A 27 -9.20 2.69 -11.28
C SER A 27 -10.19 1.68 -10.72
N GLU A 28 -10.37 0.56 -11.39
CA GLU A 28 -11.22 -0.54 -10.92
C GLU A 28 -10.73 -1.10 -9.59
N ASN A 29 -9.42 -1.31 -9.48
CA ASN A 29 -8.81 -1.81 -8.27
C ASN A 29 -8.92 -0.81 -7.11
N ALA A 30 -8.81 0.49 -7.38
CA ALA A 30 -8.98 1.52 -6.36
C ALA A 30 -10.38 1.52 -5.75
N VAL A 31 -11.41 1.32 -6.58
CA VAL A 31 -12.78 1.18 -6.09
C VAL A 31 -12.94 -0.08 -5.23
N ALA A 32 -12.41 -1.21 -5.70
CA ALA A 32 -12.46 -2.45 -4.95
C ALA A 32 -11.71 -2.35 -3.60
N GLN A 33 -10.56 -1.68 -3.59
CA GLN A 33 -9.80 -1.43 -2.36
C GLN A 33 -10.59 -0.54 -1.38
N PHE A 34 -11.23 0.50 -1.87
CA PHE A 34 -12.07 1.37 -1.06
C PHE A 34 -13.24 0.61 -0.43
N ASP A 35 -13.93 -0.22 -1.22
CA ASP A 35 -15.01 -1.07 -0.72
C ASP A 35 -14.51 -2.01 0.39
N ARG A 36 -13.32 -2.58 0.23
CA ARG A 36 -12.72 -3.42 1.27
C ARG A 36 -12.45 -2.64 2.56
N VAL A 37 -11.99 -1.39 2.47
CA VAL A 37 -11.79 -0.52 3.64
C VAL A 37 -13.12 -0.27 4.36
N LEU A 38 -14.20 0.00 3.62
CA LEU A 38 -15.53 0.17 4.20
C LEU A 38 -15.99 -1.11 4.94
N ASP A 39 -15.77 -2.27 4.35
CA ASP A 39 -16.09 -3.55 4.97
C ASP A 39 -15.33 -3.75 6.29
N LEU A 40 -14.04 -3.40 6.31
CA LEU A 40 -13.22 -3.47 7.51
C LEU A 40 -13.74 -2.55 8.63
N ILE A 41 -14.17 -1.34 8.28
CA ILE A 41 -14.78 -0.40 9.22
C ILE A 41 -16.07 -0.98 9.79
N ASP A 42 -16.92 -1.52 8.95
CA ASP A 42 -18.18 -2.12 9.36
C ASP A 42 -17.97 -3.34 10.25
N GLU A 43 -17.02 -4.20 9.93
CA GLU A 43 -16.65 -5.36 10.75
C GLU A 43 -16.25 -4.93 12.18
N VAL A 44 -15.39 -3.93 12.30
CA VAL A 44 -14.94 -3.40 13.59
C VAL A 44 -16.10 -2.79 14.37
N ALA A 45 -16.93 -1.98 13.71
CA ALA A 45 -18.06 -1.31 14.34
C ALA A 45 -19.13 -2.30 14.80
N ARG A 46 -19.42 -3.32 13.99
CA ARG A 46 -20.47 -4.32 14.28
C ARG A 46 -20.10 -5.25 15.42
N ASP A 47 -18.84 -5.71 15.39
CA ASP A 47 -18.37 -6.70 16.37
C ASP A 47 -17.85 -6.06 17.66
N ALA A 48 -17.90 -4.74 17.78
CA ALA A 48 -17.35 -3.96 18.90
C ALA A 48 -15.89 -4.35 19.22
N ARG A 49 -15.14 -4.74 18.17
CA ARG A 49 -13.74 -5.10 18.33
C ARG A 49 -12.86 -3.86 18.40
N THR A 50 -11.78 -3.99 19.16
CA THR A 50 -10.71 -3.00 19.11
C THR A 50 -9.99 -3.12 17.76
N PHE A 51 -9.91 -2.03 17.01
CA PHE A 51 -9.16 -2.00 15.77
C PHE A 51 -7.68 -2.29 16.02
N ARG A 52 -7.09 -3.11 15.16
CA ARG A 52 -5.66 -3.38 15.19
C ARG A 52 -5.11 -3.40 13.75
N LEU A 53 -4.19 -2.48 13.47
CA LEU A 53 -3.47 -2.48 12.21
C LEU A 53 -2.47 -3.64 12.20
N ARG A 54 -2.56 -4.48 11.20
CA ARG A 54 -1.69 -5.65 11.01
C ARG A 54 -1.05 -5.62 9.64
N THR A 55 0.14 -6.17 9.53
CA THR A 55 0.82 -6.33 8.24
C THR A 55 -0.06 -7.09 7.24
N SER A 56 -0.76 -8.12 7.67
CA SER A 56 -1.68 -8.88 6.82
C SER A 56 -2.80 -8.03 6.21
N MET A 57 -3.31 -7.06 6.94
CA MET A 57 -4.32 -6.11 6.45
C MET A 57 -3.73 -5.20 5.36
N ILE A 58 -2.52 -4.69 5.58
CA ILE A 58 -1.81 -3.86 4.61
C ILE A 58 -1.55 -4.65 3.33
N LEU A 59 -1.09 -5.89 3.44
CA LEU A 59 -0.83 -6.75 2.30
C LEU A 59 -2.12 -7.14 1.56
N ASP A 60 -3.23 -7.32 2.26
CA ASP A 60 -4.53 -7.58 1.63
C ASP A 60 -5.00 -6.39 0.79
N LEU A 61 -4.88 -5.16 1.31
CA LEU A 61 -5.20 -3.95 0.56
C LEU A 61 -4.25 -3.75 -0.63
N HIS A 62 -2.98 -4.07 -0.47
CA HIS A 62 -2.00 -4.06 -1.55
C HIS A 62 -2.36 -5.08 -2.64
N ARG A 63 -2.76 -6.28 -2.26
CA ARG A 63 -3.20 -7.31 -3.19
C ARG A 63 -4.36 -6.83 -4.05
N ILE A 64 -5.35 -6.18 -3.45
CA ILE A 64 -6.51 -5.65 -4.18
C ILE A 64 -6.07 -4.53 -5.14
N ALA A 65 -5.24 -3.61 -4.67
CA ALA A 65 -4.77 -2.48 -5.48
C ALA A 65 -3.97 -2.91 -6.72
N LEU A 66 -3.23 -4.00 -6.62
CA LEU A 66 -2.35 -4.49 -7.68
C LEU A 66 -2.88 -5.75 -8.38
N ASP A 67 -4.13 -6.13 -8.12
CA ASP A 67 -4.74 -7.28 -8.76
C ASP A 67 -4.74 -7.15 -10.29
N GLY A 68 -4.19 -8.16 -10.95
CA GLY A 68 -4.04 -8.17 -12.42
C GLY A 68 -2.97 -7.23 -12.97
N LEU A 69 -2.29 -6.45 -12.13
CA LEU A 69 -1.24 -5.52 -12.54
C LEU A 69 0.16 -6.02 -12.20
N SER A 70 0.32 -6.69 -11.07
CA SER A 70 1.61 -7.17 -10.60
C SER A 70 1.55 -8.61 -10.15
N ALA A 71 2.57 -9.39 -10.49
CA ALA A 71 2.75 -10.74 -10.00
C ALA A 71 2.96 -10.78 -8.48
N TYR A 72 3.34 -9.67 -7.88
CA TYR A 72 3.63 -9.55 -6.44
C TYR A 72 2.50 -8.89 -5.64
N ALA A 73 1.29 -8.80 -6.22
CA ALA A 73 0.13 -8.29 -5.51
C ALA A 73 -0.07 -9.02 -4.17
N GLY A 74 -0.12 -8.27 -3.08
CA GLY A 74 -0.24 -8.84 -1.73
C GLY A 74 1.05 -9.37 -1.12
N ASN A 75 2.20 -9.13 -1.76
CA ASN A 75 3.50 -9.56 -1.28
C ASN A 75 4.47 -8.39 -1.22
N PHE A 76 5.48 -8.49 -0.37
CA PHE A 76 6.59 -7.55 -0.40
C PHE A 76 7.38 -7.72 -1.70
N ARG A 77 7.93 -6.61 -2.19
CA ARG A 77 8.74 -6.65 -3.41
C ARG A 77 9.97 -7.53 -3.24
N PRO A 78 10.32 -8.34 -4.25
CA PRO A 78 11.45 -9.28 -4.14
C PRO A 78 12.82 -8.62 -4.34
N GLY A 79 12.85 -7.39 -4.87
CA GLY A 79 14.07 -6.69 -5.20
C GLY A 79 14.00 -5.20 -4.90
N ASP A 80 15.14 -4.54 -5.00
CA ASP A 80 15.26 -3.12 -4.78
C ASP A 80 14.60 -2.34 -5.93
N VAL A 81 14.12 -1.13 -5.61
CA VAL A 81 13.48 -0.24 -6.57
C VAL A 81 14.14 1.13 -6.54
N GLU A 82 13.98 1.85 -7.64
CA GLU A 82 14.41 3.25 -7.75
C GLU A 82 13.18 4.11 -8.06
N ILE A 83 13.23 5.36 -7.66
CA ILE A 83 12.22 6.35 -8.03
C ILE A 83 12.81 7.24 -9.09
N GLY A 84 12.22 7.21 -10.29
CA GLY A 84 12.67 8.01 -11.42
C GLY A 84 12.72 9.50 -11.08
N LYS A 85 13.81 10.17 -11.48
CA LYS A 85 14.05 11.61 -11.27
C LYS A 85 13.99 12.07 -9.81
N SER A 86 14.19 11.19 -8.86
CA SER A 86 14.26 11.51 -7.44
C SER A 86 15.65 11.18 -6.88
N LYS A 87 16.08 12.00 -5.92
CA LYS A 87 17.30 11.71 -5.14
C LYS A 87 17.01 10.79 -3.96
N HIS A 88 15.75 10.52 -3.69
CA HIS A 88 15.36 9.61 -2.61
C HIS A 88 15.76 8.18 -2.96
N VAL A 89 16.43 7.53 -2.04
CA VAL A 89 16.81 6.11 -2.15
C VAL A 89 15.84 5.30 -1.29
N PRO A 90 14.94 4.51 -1.89
CA PRO A 90 14.07 3.64 -1.12
C PRO A 90 14.86 2.61 -0.31
N PRO A 91 14.31 2.11 0.82
CA PRO A 91 14.94 1.04 1.58
C PRO A 91 15.19 -0.19 0.72
N GLN A 92 16.23 -0.94 1.06
CA GLN A 92 16.47 -2.24 0.44
C GLN A 92 15.31 -3.19 0.69
N ALA A 93 15.00 -4.06 -0.28
CA ALA A 93 13.83 -4.92 -0.23
C ALA A 93 13.73 -5.75 1.05
N HIS A 94 14.84 -6.30 1.53
CA HIS A 94 14.86 -7.13 2.73
C HIS A 94 14.55 -6.38 4.03
N LEU A 95 14.63 -5.05 4.03
CA LEU A 95 14.32 -4.21 5.19
C LEU A 95 12.84 -3.83 5.28
N VAL A 96 12.12 -3.89 4.15
CA VAL A 96 10.75 -3.38 4.05
C VAL A 96 9.79 -4.08 5.02
N PRO A 97 9.78 -5.43 5.16
CA PRO A 97 8.87 -6.08 6.10
C PRO A 97 9.00 -5.57 7.54
N GLY A 98 10.23 -5.42 8.02
CA GLY A 98 10.50 -4.88 9.36
C GLY A 98 10.05 -3.44 9.53
N LEU A 99 10.26 -2.60 8.50
CA LEU A 99 9.81 -1.20 8.52
C LEU A 99 8.28 -1.08 8.56
N ILE A 100 7.58 -1.92 7.83
CA ILE A 100 6.10 -1.96 7.85
C ILE A 100 5.61 -2.40 9.23
N GLU A 101 6.26 -3.38 9.85
CA GLU A 101 5.93 -3.82 11.20
C GLU A 101 6.15 -2.72 12.23
N GLU A 102 7.28 -2.02 12.19
CA GLU A 102 7.57 -0.86 13.04
C GLU A 102 6.53 0.26 12.85
N MET A 103 6.15 0.56 11.62
CA MET A 103 5.11 1.54 11.33
C MET A 103 3.77 1.13 11.94
N SER A 104 3.38 -0.13 11.80
CA SER A 104 2.13 -0.65 12.35
C SER A 104 2.11 -0.58 13.88
N GLU A 105 3.21 -0.91 14.52
CA GLU A 105 3.38 -0.80 15.98
C GLU A 105 3.28 0.67 16.43
N PHE A 106 3.95 1.58 15.76
CA PHE A 106 3.88 3.00 16.05
C PHE A 106 2.44 3.53 15.96
N VAL A 107 1.73 3.18 14.89
CA VAL A 107 0.33 3.58 14.71
C VAL A 107 -0.53 3.07 15.87
N MET A 108 -0.37 1.81 16.25
CA MET A 108 -1.17 1.21 17.32
C MET A 108 -0.82 1.80 18.68
N ASP A 109 0.45 2.04 18.97
CA ASP A 109 0.89 2.63 20.23
C ASP A 109 0.36 4.06 20.43
N ASN A 110 0.12 4.78 19.34
CA ASN A 110 -0.34 6.18 19.36
C ASN A 110 -1.80 6.35 18.91
N PHE A 111 -2.52 5.26 18.68
CA PHE A 111 -3.86 5.28 18.05
C PHE A 111 -4.88 6.10 18.85
N GLU A 112 -4.85 6.00 20.16
CA GLU A 112 -5.77 6.73 21.05
C GLU A 112 -5.26 8.11 21.47
N SER A 113 -3.94 8.30 21.51
CA SER A 113 -3.30 9.51 22.00
C SER A 113 -3.02 10.56 20.93
N ALA A 114 -2.73 10.12 19.70
CA ALA A 114 -2.44 11.02 18.59
C ALA A 114 -3.69 11.33 17.77
N LYS A 115 -3.70 12.52 17.17
CA LYS A 115 -4.77 12.89 16.24
C LYS A 115 -4.65 12.04 14.96
N ALA A 116 -5.79 11.65 14.40
CA ALA A 116 -5.85 10.86 13.17
C ALA A 116 -5.02 11.48 12.03
N LEU A 117 -5.05 12.80 11.91
CA LEU A 117 -4.27 13.52 10.90
C LEU A 117 -2.76 13.33 11.08
N HIS A 118 -2.26 13.31 12.31
CA HIS A 118 -0.85 13.03 12.60
C HIS A 118 -0.44 11.62 12.22
N LEU A 119 -1.27 10.62 12.52
CA LEU A 119 -1.00 9.23 12.14
C LEU A 119 -1.01 9.05 10.62
N CYS A 120 -1.96 9.66 9.92
CA CYS A 120 -2.00 9.64 8.47
C CYS A 120 -0.74 10.27 7.85
N ALA A 121 -0.29 11.40 8.37
CA ALA A 121 0.93 12.06 7.90
C ALA A 121 2.19 11.21 8.15
N TYR A 122 2.24 10.51 9.27
CA TYR A 122 3.34 9.60 9.59
C TYR A 122 3.43 8.42 8.62
N VAL A 123 2.28 7.84 8.25
CA VAL A 123 2.21 6.67 7.36
C VAL A 123 2.53 7.03 5.91
N MET A 124 2.22 8.24 5.49
CA MET A 124 2.49 8.70 4.13
C MET A 124 3.98 8.97 3.89
#